data_9beb74bfa74b4c4d2ffd1b50f9fd8380
#
_entry.id   9beb74bfa74b4c4d2ffd1b50f9fd8380
#
_cell.length_a   1.000
_cell.length_b   1.000
_cell.length_c   1.000
_cell.angle_alpha   90.00
_cell.angle_beta   90.00
_cell.angle_gamma   90.00
#
_symmetry.space_group_name_H-M   'P 1'
#
loop_
_entity.id
_entity.type
_entity.pdbx_description
1 polymer ?
#
loop_
_entity_poly.entity_id
_entity_poly.type
_entity_poly.pdbx_seq_one_letter_code
_entity_poly.pdbx_strand_id
1 'polypeptide(L)'
;DSQQGSRVRSTTNEYFDRIKFAGDQPLSFAEGSAFGEINQVVLGSDVAKDLGYRVGSSIFVTHGSESLGKLHDDFAFQITGILNPTGTPTDKAVFVSLEGYELIHLGWASGSQTLSLKNLDIKTIPKERLYPKTVTAAYVGLASKLSLFKVSRSINNYDEEAISAVIPGVELAKLWSIVGTVDSVFKLMNWLIIGISLISMVTMTMTGLDSRTREMTILRALGATPSKLAGMIMMETALISVVSISLAIGLVRLLTWGTADIVSQWAGIRMELSWIAADELRPR
;
A
#
# COMPACT_ATOMS: atom_id res chain seq x y z
N ASP A 1 13.60 9.15 -12.25
CA ASP A 1 14.86 8.48 -11.91
C ASP A 1 14.59 7.29 -11.00
N SER A 2 15.44 6.31 -11.07
CA SER A 2 15.33 5.11 -10.26
C SER A 2 16.69 4.61 -9.80
N GLN A 3 16.69 3.83 -8.74
CA GLN A 3 17.84 3.05 -8.30
C GLN A 3 17.34 1.62 -8.13
N GLN A 4 17.75 0.74 -9.05
CA GLN A 4 17.32 -0.67 -9.10
C GLN A 4 15.79 -0.83 -8.88
N GLY A 5 14.99 -0.07 -9.66
CA GLY A 5 13.53 -0.07 -9.56
C GLY A 5 12.92 0.80 -8.45
N SER A 6 13.73 1.28 -7.50
CA SER A 6 13.26 2.18 -6.44
C SER A 6 13.20 3.62 -6.93
N ARG A 7 12.15 4.35 -6.57
CA ARG A 7 11.96 5.74 -7.00
C ARG A 7 12.93 6.68 -6.29
N VAL A 8 13.62 7.52 -7.07
CA VAL A 8 14.43 8.62 -6.53
C VAL A 8 13.55 9.85 -6.32
N ARG A 9 13.64 10.45 -5.16
CA ARG A 9 12.92 11.68 -4.77
C ARG A 9 13.93 12.73 -4.34
N SER A 10 13.87 13.90 -4.93
CA SER A 10 14.62 15.05 -4.44
C SER A 10 13.83 15.79 -3.37
N THR A 11 14.51 16.19 -2.30
CA THR A 11 13.89 16.91 -1.19
C THR A 11 14.91 17.74 -0.41
N THR A 12 14.44 18.50 0.57
CA THR A 12 15.29 19.21 1.54
C THR A 12 15.36 18.46 2.87
N ASN A 13 16.30 18.85 3.74
CA ASN A 13 16.43 18.21 5.06
C ASN A 13 15.18 18.41 5.95
N GLU A 14 14.45 19.51 5.75
CA GLU A 14 13.20 19.78 6.45
C GLU A 14 12.13 18.70 6.20
N TYR A 15 12.24 17.92 5.11
CA TYR A 15 11.36 16.79 4.88
C TYR A 15 11.42 15.78 6.02
N PHE A 16 12.64 15.44 6.47
CA PHE A 16 12.84 14.45 7.53
C PHE A 16 12.39 14.98 8.89
N ASP A 17 12.50 16.28 9.12
CA ASP A 17 12.11 16.91 10.38
C ASP A 17 10.60 17.17 10.51
N ARG A 18 9.93 17.47 9.37
CA ARG A 18 8.56 17.97 9.38
C ARG A 18 7.53 16.94 8.94
N ILE A 19 7.90 15.97 8.11
CA ILE A 19 6.95 14.95 7.65
C ILE A 19 6.67 13.96 8.76
N LYS A 20 5.38 13.69 8.94
CA LYS A 20 4.88 12.75 9.93
C LYS A 20 3.99 11.71 9.27
N PHE A 21 3.92 10.52 9.86
CA PHE A 21 3.12 9.39 9.38
C PHE A 21 2.35 8.72 10.52
N ALA A 22 1.40 7.85 10.22
CA ALA A 22 0.68 6.98 11.16
C ALA A 22 0.32 7.63 12.51
N GLY A 23 -0.49 8.72 12.48
CA GLY A 23 -0.95 9.35 13.72
C GLY A 23 0.06 10.30 14.35
N ASP A 24 0.80 11.05 13.54
CA ASP A 24 1.69 12.13 13.93
C ASP A 24 3.10 11.68 14.38
N GLN A 25 3.52 10.46 13.98
CA GLN A 25 4.87 9.96 14.26
C GLN A 25 5.90 10.65 13.33
N PRO A 26 7.00 11.21 13.87
CA PRO A 26 8.06 11.80 13.06
C PRO A 26 8.87 10.72 12.35
N LEU A 27 9.46 11.08 11.21
CA LEU A 27 10.49 10.25 10.57
C LEU A 27 11.70 10.16 11.50
N SER A 28 12.33 8.99 11.53
CA SER A 28 13.55 8.77 12.31
C SER A 28 14.53 7.90 11.53
N PHE A 29 15.80 8.02 11.85
CA PHE A 29 16.87 7.26 11.22
C PHE A 29 17.15 5.99 12.03
N ALA A 30 17.24 4.85 11.34
CA ALA A 30 17.75 3.61 11.92
C ALA A 30 19.27 3.67 12.04
N GLU A 31 19.94 4.24 11.02
CA GLU A 31 21.38 4.44 10.97
C GLU A 31 21.69 5.77 10.29
N GLY A 32 22.74 6.45 10.73
CA GLY A 32 23.24 7.68 10.12
C GLY A 32 22.36 8.91 10.34
N SER A 33 22.33 9.81 9.36
CA SER A 33 21.62 11.09 9.42
C SER A 33 21.17 11.55 8.03
N ALA A 34 20.44 12.68 7.98
CA ALA A 34 20.12 13.37 6.73
C ALA A 34 21.39 13.78 5.97
N PHE A 35 21.24 14.09 4.69
CA PHE A 35 22.38 14.50 3.84
C PHE A 35 22.91 15.88 4.24
N GLY A 36 24.24 16.00 4.29
CA GLY A 36 24.97 17.28 4.52
C GLY A 36 25.67 17.80 3.28
N GLU A 37 25.94 16.93 2.29
CA GLU A 37 26.60 17.26 1.04
C GLU A 37 25.74 16.87 -0.18
N ILE A 38 26.05 17.45 -1.34
CA ILE A 38 25.27 17.34 -2.57
C ILE A 38 25.20 15.90 -3.09
N ASN A 39 26.31 15.16 -2.95
CA ASN A 39 26.44 13.78 -3.41
C ASN A 39 26.08 12.74 -2.34
N GLN A 40 25.19 13.09 -1.42
CA GLN A 40 24.73 12.20 -0.36
C GLN A 40 23.27 11.83 -0.56
N VAL A 41 22.91 10.63 -0.06
CA VAL A 41 21.55 10.09 -0.17
C VAL A 41 21.11 9.47 1.15
N VAL A 42 19.79 9.48 1.36
CA VAL A 42 19.11 8.75 2.43
C VAL A 42 18.24 7.68 1.79
N LEU A 43 18.27 6.48 2.35
CA LEU A 43 17.45 5.36 1.88
C LEU A 43 16.25 5.12 2.78
N GLY A 44 15.13 4.75 2.17
CA GLY A 44 14.02 4.11 2.87
C GLY A 44 14.41 2.71 3.35
N SER A 45 13.74 2.23 4.39
CA SER A 45 14.07 0.95 5.06
C SER A 45 14.02 -0.26 4.14
N ASP A 46 13.01 -0.33 3.26
CA ASP A 46 12.85 -1.47 2.35
C ASP A 46 13.96 -1.47 1.29
N VAL A 47 14.32 -0.29 0.74
CA VAL A 47 15.43 -0.16 -0.24
C VAL A 47 16.74 -0.66 0.35
N ALA A 48 17.07 -0.22 1.57
CA ALA A 48 18.30 -0.62 2.24
C ALA A 48 18.32 -2.14 2.49
N LYS A 49 17.20 -2.71 2.93
CA LYS A 49 17.06 -4.14 3.23
C LYS A 49 17.11 -5.01 1.97
N ASP A 50 16.33 -4.66 0.94
CA ASP A 50 16.17 -5.48 -0.27
C ASP A 50 17.46 -5.51 -1.10
N LEU A 51 18.21 -4.41 -1.11
CA LEU A 51 19.46 -4.26 -1.86
C LEU A 51 20.71 -4.50 -1.00
N GLY A 52 20.56 -4.73 0.30
CA GLY A 52 21.67 -5.01 1.22
C GLY A 52 22.61 -3.81 1.45
N TYR A 53 22.14 -2.59 1.27
CA TYR A 53 22.94 -1.38 1.43
C TYR A 53 23.10 -0.98 2.90
N ARG A 54 24.26 -0.35 3.20
CA ARG A 54 24.59 0.19 4.52
C ARG A 54 25.05 1.64 4.41
N VAL A 55 24.99 2.37 5.49
CA VAL A 55 25.58 3.71 5.57
C VAL A 55 27.08 3.65 5.21
N GLY A 56 27.52 4.59 4.36
CA GLY A 56 28.86 4.63 3.79
C GLY A 56 29.01 3.93 2.45
N SER A 57 28.06 3.10 2.01
CA SER A 57 28.06 2.52 0.66
C SER A 57 27.79 3.58 -0.40
N SER A 58 28.29 3.34 -1.61
CA SER A 58 28.05 4.21 -2.77
C SER A 58 27.03 3.60 -3.71
N ILE A 59 26.15 4.43 -4.26
CA ILE A 59 25.13 4.05 -5.24
C ILE A 59 25.18 4.97 -6.46
N PHE A 60 24.71 4.47 -7.60
CA PHE A 60 24.51 5.23 -8.83
C PHE A 60 23.01 5.32 -9.14
N VAL A 61 22.58 6.47 -9.61
CA VAL A 61 21.19 6.70 -10.04
C VAL A 61 21.07 6.48 -11.54
N THR A 62 19.93 5.90 -11.99
CA THR A 62 19.65 5.62 -13.40
C THR A 62 18.39 6.32 -13.88
N HIS A 63 18.32 6.68 -15.18
CA HIS A 63 17.10 7.12 -15.83
C HIS A 63 16.26 5.92 -16.31
N GLY A 64 14.99 5.87 -15.91
CA GLY A 64 14.03 4.87 -16.40
C GLY A 64 14.08 3.54 -15.64
N SER A 65 13.44 2.50 -16.22
CA SER A 65 13.44 1.15 -15.67
C SER A 65 14.73 0.42 -16.03
N GLU A 66 15.17 -0.52 -15.21
CA GLU A 66 16.45 -1.25 -15.29
C GLU A 66 16.82 -1.81 -16.67
N SER A 67 15.85 -2.12 -17.53
CA SER A 67 16.10 -2.74 -18.83
C SER A 67 16.46 -1.77 -19.96
N LEU A 68 16.21 -0.46 -19.80
CA LEU A 68 16.37 0.56 -20.84
C LEU A 68 16.99 1.85 -20.31
N GLY A 69 17.28 1.96 -19.01
CA GLY A 69 17.80 3.15 -18.38
C GLY A 69 19.28 3.40 -18.67
N LYS A 70 19.65 4.64 -18.96
CA LYS A 70 21.06 5.04 -19.02
C LYS A 70 21.56 5.28 -17.59
N LEU A 71 22.68 4.67 -17.26
CA LEU A 71 23.36 4.87 -15.98
C LEU A 71 23.95 6.28 -15.92
N HIS A 72 23.68 6.98 -14.82
CA HIS A 72 24.41 8.18 -14.44
C HIS A 72 25.66 7.76 -13.63
N ASP A 73 26.67 7.22 -14.33
CA ASP A 73 27.89 6.74 -13.69
C ASP A 73 28.95 7.86 -13.51
N ASP A 74 28.59 9.09 -13.83
CA ASP A 74 29.46 10.24 -13.65
C ASP A 74 29.67 10.61 -12.18
N PHE A 75 28.62 10.43 -11.34
CA PHE A 75 28.67 10.75 -9.92
C PHE A 75 28.14 9.60 -9.06
N ALA A 76 28.98 9.13 -8.14
CA ALA A 76 28.56 8.21 -7.08
C ALA A 76 27.96 8.99 -5.91
N PHE A 77 26.82 8.52 -5.43
CA PHE A 77 26.17 9.05 -4.23
C PHE A 77 26.51 8.18 -3.01
N GLN A 78 26.91 8.80 -1.91
CA GLN A 78 27.21 8.13 -0.67
C GLN A 78 25.96 8.05 0.20
N ILE A 79 25.65 6.87 0.73
CA ILE A 79 24.56 6.67 1.67
C ILE A 79 24.96 7.20 3.04
N THR A 80 24.25 8.23 3.54
CA THR A 80 24.50 8.85 4.85
C THR A 80 23.48 8.47 5.90
N GLY A 81 22.30 8.00 5.50
CA GLY A 81 21.26 7.60 6.44
C GLY A 81 20.31 6.56 5.86
N ILE A 82 19.74 5.77 6.75
CA ILE A 82 18.69 4.79 6.47
C ILE A 82 17.54 5.08 7.44
N LEU A 83 16.34 5.26 6.91
CA LEU A 83 15.15 5.54 7.71
C LEU A 83 14.64 4.28 8.42
N ASN A 84 14.03 4.46 9.57
CA ASN A 84 13.23 3.43 10.21
C ASN A 84 12.00 3.07 9.36
N PRO A 85 11.50 1.82 9.43
CA PRO A 85 10.29 1.42 8.71
C PRO A 85 9.09 2.28 9.10
N THR A 86 8.38 2.79 8.10
CA THR A 86 7.20 3.64 8.29
C THR A 86 5.89 2.95 7.87
N GLY A 87 5.97 1.88 7.10
CA GLY A 87 4.82 1.25 6.44
C GLY A 87 4.21 2.12 5.33
N THR A 88 4.94 3.13 4.85
CA THR A 88 4.50 4.05 3.80
C THR A 88 5.39 3.93 2.55
N PRO A 89 5.00 4.53 1.41
CA PRO A 89 5.86 4.58 0.22
C PRO A 89 7.23 5.24 0.44
N THR A 90 7.47 5.88 1.58
CA THR A 90 8.76 6.40 2.01
C THR A 90 9.80 5.29 2.15
N ASP A 91 9.38 4.11 2.60
CA ASP A 91 10.27 2.95 2.80
C ASP A 91 10.89 2.44 1.50
N LYS A 92 10.23 2.67 0.36
CA LYS A 92 10.65 2.25 -0.99
C LYS A 92 11.25 3.39 -1.82
N ALA A 93 11.69 4.48 -1.19
CA ALA A 93 12.24 5.63 -1.87
C ALA A 93 13.73 5.84 -1.55
N VAL A 94 14.44 6.41 -2.51
CA VAL A 94 15.79 6.94 -2.36
C VAL A 94 15.67 8.45 -2.33
N PHE A 95 16.20 9.11 -1.30
CA PHE A 95 16.12 10.55 -1.14
C PHE A 95 17.48 11.18 -1.46
N VAL A 96 17.47 12.19 -2.33
CA VAL A 96 18.62 13.02 -2.68
C VAL A 96 18.30 14.47 -2.36
N SER A 97 19.33 15.31 -2.18
CA SER A 97 19.11 16.76 -2.08
C SER A 97 18.58 17.33 -3.40
N LEU A 98 17.98 18.51 -3.37
CA LEU A 98 17.54 19.20 -4.60
C LEU A 98 18.72 19.47 -5.50
N GLU A 99 19.83 19.91 -4.94
CA GLU A 99 21.10 20.15 -5.65
C GLU A 99 21.71 18.86 -6.20
N GLY A 100 21.59 17.75 -5.45
CA GLY A 100 22.02 16.42 -5.91
C GLY A 100 21.20 15.92 -7.09
N TYR A 101 19.92 16.26 -7.15
CA TYR A 101 19.08 15.95 -8.29
C TYR A 101 19.49 16.74 -9.54
N GLU A 102 19.78 18.03 -9.41
CA GLU A 102 20.30 18.85 -10.51
C GLU A 102 21.70 18.38 -10.96
N LEU A 103 22.53 17.89 -10.03
CA LEU A 103 23.83 17.30 -10.35
C LEU A 103 23.70 16.07 -11.26
N ILE A 104 22.71 15.20 -11.01
CA ILE A 104 22.43 14.01 -11.85
C ILE A 104 22.11 14.46 -13.29
N HIS A 105 21.42 15.57 -13.46
CA HIS A 105 20.96 16.07 -14.77
C HIS A 105 21.94 17.03 -15.43
N LEU A 106 23.02 17.43 -14.74
CA LEU A 106 24.02 18.29 -15.28
C LEU A 106 24.69 17.63 -16.50
N GLY A 107 24.72 18.31 -17.63
CA GLY A 107 25.26 17.77 -18.89
C GLY A 107 24.26 16.94 -19.72
N TRP A 108 23.04 16.78 -19.27
CA TRP A 108 21.96 16.08 -19.99
C TRP A 108 20.97 17.09 -20.61
N ALA A 109 21.40 17.72 -21.70
CA ALA A 109 20.49 18.55 -22.47
C ALA A 109 19.76 17.70 -23.52
N SER A 110 18.45 17.88 -23.65
CA SER A 110 17.63 17.22 -24.69
C SER A 110 17.59 15.68 -24.63
N GLY A 111 17.77 15.08 -23.45
CA GLY A 111 17.68 13.62 -23.25
C GLY A 111 18.92 12.83 -23.71
N SER A 112 20.02 13.51 -24.07
CA SER A 112 21.32 12.90 -24.36
C SER A 112 22.42 13.56 -23.56
N GLN A 113 23.41 12.77 -23.14
CA GLN A 113 24.58 13.28 -22.46
C GLN A 113 25.43 14.08 -23.44
N THR A 114 25.55 15.40 -23.22
CA THR A 114 26.33 16.32 -24.04
C THR A 114 27.75 16.53 -23.52
N LEU A 115 27.99 16.27 -22.24
CA LEU A 115 29.29 16.41 -21.58
C LEU A 115 29.49 15.24 -20.60
N SER A 116 30.62 14.54 -20.70
CA SER A 116 31.02 13.58 -19.66
C SER A 116 31.64 14.36 -18.50
N LEU A 117 31.06 14.16 -17.31
CA LEU A 117 31.44 14.88 -16.09
C LEU A 117 32.29 14.03 -15.15
N LYS A 118 32.73 12.85 -15.59
CA LYS A 118 33.46 11.84 -14.78
C LYS A 118 34.68 12.38 -14.01
N ASN A 119 35.28 13.44 -14.52
CA ASN A 119 36.48 14.04 -13.92
C ASN A 119 36.24 15.43 -13.33
N LEU A 120 34.97 15.86 -13.25
CA LEU A 120 34.67 17.17 -12.69
C LEU A 120 34.57 17.09 -11.17
N ASP A 121 35.34 17.89 -10.46
CA ASP A 121 35.19 18.00 -9.01
C ASP A 121 33.88 18.75 -8.70
N ILE A 122 32.97 18.09 -7.95
CA ILE A 122 31.68 18.63 -7.54
C ILE A 122 31.83 20.01 -6.88
N LYS A 123 32.94 20.23 -6.16
CA LYS A 123 33.22 21.48 -5.47
C LYS A 123 33.50 22.65 -6.42
N THR A 124 33.83 22.38 -7.67
CA THR A 124 34.12 23.43 -8.68
C THR A 124 32.84 23.86 -9.44
N ILE A 125 31.74 23.17 -9.25
CA ILE A 125 30.47 23.49 -9.92
C ILE A 125 29.83 24.70 -9.21
N PRO A 126 29.53 25.80 -9.93
CA PRO A 126 28.85 26.94 -9.34
C PRO A 126 27.51 26.54 -8.75
N LYS A 127 27.24 26.93 -7.51
CA LYS A 127 25.98 26.56 -6.79
C LYS A 127 24.74 27.02 -7.54
N GLU A 128 24.83 28.11 -8.28
CA GLU A 128 23.73 28.67 -9.09
C GLU A 128 23.28 27.71 -10.20
N ARG A 129 24.16 26.82 -10.67
CA ARG A 129 23.82 25.77 -11.65
C ARG A 129 23.12 24.56 -11.05
N LEU A 130 23.26 24.37 -9.74
CA LEU A 130 22.67 23.29 -8.98
C LEU A 130 21.39 23.73 -8.27
N TYR A 131 20.96 24.97 -8.47
CA TYR A 131 19.69 25.44 -7.91
C TYR A 131 18.54 25.02 -8.81
N PRO A 132 17.52 24.29 -8.27
CA PRO A 132 16.41 23.83 -9.09
C PRO A 132 15.61 25.02 -9.62
N LYS A 133 15.37 25.04 -10.92
CA LYS A 133 14.55 26.07 -11.58
C LYS A 133 13.06 25.82 -11.41
N THR A 134 12.69 24.56 -11.23
CA THR A 134 11.30 24.13 -11.08
C THR A 134 11.21 23.04 -10.01
N VAL A 135 10.11 23.01 -9.29
CA VAL A 135 9.79 21.95 -8.34
C VAL A 135 8.45 21.31 -8.72
N THR A 136 8.37 20.00 -8.60
CA THR A 136 7.15 19.25 -8.95
C THR A 136 6.07 19.40 -7.89
N ALA A 137 6.45 19.49 -6.63
CA ALA A 137 5.53 19.64 -5.50
C ALA A 137 6.21 20.32 -4.32
N ALA A 138 5.44 21.03 -3.53
CA ALA A 138 5.87 21.60 -2.26
C ALA A 138 4.94 21.17 -1.14
N TYR A 139 5.51 20.77 -0.01
CA TYR A 139 4.74 20.50 1.21
C TYR A 139 4.58 21.79 2.00
N VAL A 140 3.35 22.22 2.22
CA VAL A 140 3.03 23.45 2.92
C VAL A 140 2.49 23.13 4.31
N GLY A 141 3.27 23.48 5.35
CA GLY A 141 2.82 23.40 6.74
C GLY A 141 2.01 24.64 7.12
N LEU A 142 0.82 24.44 7.68
CA LEU A 142 -0.06 25.51 8.11
C LEU A 142 -0.02 25.67 9.62
N ALA A 143 0.06 26.92 10.10
CA ALA A 143 0.00 27.22 11.53
C ALA A 143 -1.40 26.94 12.14
N SER A 144 -2.44 26.97 11.33
CA SER A 144 -3.83 26.71 11.77
C SER A 144 -4.58 25.85 10.75
N LYS A 145 -5.24 24.80 11.24
CA LYS A 145 -6.11 23.95 10.43
C LYS A 145 -7.29 24.74 9.81
N LEU A 146 -7.71 25.83 10.43
CA LEU A 146 -8.81 26.66 9.94
C LEU A 146 -8.45 27.41 8.64
N SER A 147 -7.17 27.68 8.40
CA SER A 147 -6.72 28.36 7.18
C SER A 147 -6.60 27.42 5.96
N LEU A 148 -6.74 26.11 6.14
CA LEU A 148 -6.53 25.09 5.14
C LEU A 148 -7.30 25.36 3.83
N PHE A 149 -8.63 25.54 3.94
CA PHE A 149 -9.49 25.76 2.77
C PHE A 149 -9.25 27.13 2.12
N LYS A 150 -8.93 28.15 2.94
CA LYS A 150 -8.61 29.48 2.42
C LYS A 150 -7.34 29.47 1.60
N VAL A 151 -6.28 28.84 2.13
CA VAL A 151 -4.98 28.73 1.43
C VAL A 151 -5.12 27.86 0.17
N SER A 152 -5.82 26.72 0.27
CA SER A 152 -6.08 25.85 -0.89
C SER A 152 -6.82 26.59 -2.00
N ARG A 153 -7.85 27.38 -1.66
CA ARG A 153 -8.58 28.20 -2.65
C ARG A 153 -7.69 29.29 -3.25
N SER A 154 -6.84 29.94 -2.46
CA SER A 154 -5.93 30.97 -2.95
C SER A 154 -4.92 30.38 -3.96
N ILE A 155 -4.39 29.20 -3.67
CA ILE A 155 -3.46 28.51 -4.57
C ILE A 155 -4.16 28.05 -5.86
N ASN A 156 -5.36 27.44 -5.73
CA ASN A 156 -6.10 26.95 -6.90
C ASN A 156 -6.65 28.05 -7.80
N ASN A 157 -6.75 29.29 -7.30
CA ASN A 157 -7.19 30.47 -8.05
C ASN A 157 -6.00 31.38 -8.43
N TYR A 158 -4.78 30.86 -8.42
CA TYR A 158 -3.60 31.60 -8.82
C TYR A 158 -3.43 31.56 -10.34
N ASP A 159 -3.53 32.73 -10.98
CA ASP A 159 -3.66 32.83 -12.44
C ASP A 159 -2.30 32.87 -13.17
N GLU A 160 -1.18 33.10 -12.46
CA GLU A 160 0.13 33.25 -13.08
C GLU A 160 0.80 31.93 -13.42
N GLU A 161 0.47 30.86 -12.67
CA GLU A 161 1.01 29.51 -12.88
C GLU A 161 -0.07 28.43 -12.67
N ALA A 162 0.00 27.36 -13.44
CA ALA A 162 -0.91 26.22 -13.33
C ALA A 162 -0.55 25.33 -12.10
N ILE A 163 -0.76 25.86 -10.89
CA ILE A 163 -0.55 25.15 -9.65
C ILE A 163 -1.87 24.66 -9.04
N SER A 164 -1.80 23.59 -8.27
CA SER A 164 -2.96 23.00 -7.61
C SER A 164 -2.62 22.59 -6.17
N ALA A 165 -3.46 23.00 -5.25
CA ALA A 165 -3.34 22.57 -3.86
C ALA A 165 -4.11 21.28 -3.61
N VAL A 166 -3.40 20.25 -3.21
CA VAL A 166 -3.95 18.94 -2.83
C VAL A 166 -4.00 18.85 -1.30
N ILE A 167 -5.16 18.54 -0.76
CA ILE A 167 -5.36 18.27 0.66
C ILE A 167 -5.40 16.75 0.84
N PRO A 168 -4.34 16.10 1.37
CA PRO A 168 -4.25 14.64 1.40
C PRO A 168 -5.44 13.96 2.08
N GLY A 169 -5.93 14.53 3.19
CA GLY A 169 -7.09 13.99 3.90
C GLY A 169 -8.38 13.99 3.06
N VAL A 170 -8.59 15.02 2.22
CA VAL A 170 -9.76 15.09 1.33
C VAL A 170 -9.64 14.07 0.21
N GLU A 171 -8.46 13.95 -0.38
CA GLU A 171 -8.24 12.97 -1.46
C GLU A 171 -8.35 11.52 -0.95
N LEU A 172 -7.83 11.24 0.24
CA LEU A 172 -8.03 9.94 0.90
C LEU A 172 -9.51 9.68 1.17
N ALA A 173 -10.27 10.67 1.64
CA ALA A 173 -11.71 10.52 1.86
C ALA A 173 -12.46 10.19 0.55
N LYS A 174 -12.08 10.80 -0.59
CA LYS A 174 -12.62 10.44 -1.90
C LYS A 174 -12.30 8.99 -2.28
N LEU A 175 -11.07 8.53 -2.07
CA LEU A 175 -10.69 7.14 -2.30
C LEU A 175 -11.51 6.19 -1.42
N TRP A 176 -11.67 6.50 -0.14
CA TRP A 176 -12.50 5.70 0.76
C TRP A 176 -13.97 5.66 0.34
N SER A 177 -14.51 6.74 -0.24
CA SER A 177 -15.88 6.73 -0.75
C SER A 177 -16.05 5.77 -1.94
N ILE A 178 -15.05 5.68 -2.81
CA ILE A 178 -15.03 4.71 -3.92
C ILE A 178 -14.96 3.28 -3.38
N VAL A 179 -14.06 3.02 -2.44
CA VAL A 179 -13.94 1.71 -1.77
C VAL A 179 -15.24 1.33 -1.06
N GLY A 180 -15.89 2.29 -0.38
CA GLY A 180 -17.20 2.09 0.25
C GLY A 180 -18.30 1.69 -0.73
N THR A 181 -18.27 2.21 -1.95
CA THR A 181 -19.21 1.80 -3.01
C THR A 181 -18.97 0.35 -3.43
N VAL A 182 -17.70 -0.05 -3.61
CA VAL A 182 -17.32 -1.44 -3.92
C VAL A 182 -17.74 -2.38 -2.79
N ASP A 183 -17.51 -2.00 -1.54
CA ASP A 183 -17.93 -2.77 -0.36
C ASP A 183 -19.45 -2.97 -0.32
N SER A 184 -20.23 -1.94 -0.68
CA SER A 184 -21.70 -2.03 -0.76
C SER A 184 -22.15 -3.02 -1.83
N VAL A 185 -21.49 -3.07 -2.99
CA VAL A 185 -21.76 -4.06 -4.03
C VAL A 185 -21.44 -5.48 -3.54
N PHE A 186 -20.30 -5.67 -2.88
CA PHE A 186 -19.95 -6.97 -2.30
C PHE A 186 -20.94 -7.41 -1.21
N LYS A 187 -21.42 -6.50 -0.38
CA LYS A 187 -22.48 -6.79 0.61
C LYS A 187 -23.76 -7.27 -0.07
N LEU A 188 -24.19 -6.58 -1.14
CA LEU A 188 -25.37 -6.99 -1.91
C LEU A 188 -25.19 -8.39 -2.52
N MET A 189 -24.05 -8.65 -3.16
CA MET A 189 -23.73 -9.97 -3.71
C MET A 189 -23.72 -11.04 -2.63
N ASN A 190 -23.18 -10.75 -1.45
CA ASN A 190 -23.15 -11.67 -0.32
C ASN A 190 -24.57 -12.04 0.15
N TRP A 191 -25.48 -11.06 0.25
CA TRP A 191 -26.88 -11.32 0.56
C TRP A 191 -27.59 -12.18 -0.49
N LEU A 192 -27.30 -11.96 -1.78
CA LEU A 192 -27.84 -12.79 -2.86
C LEU A 192 -27.31 -14.23 -2.75
N ILE A 193 -26.03 -14.43 -2.48
CA ILE A 193 -25.44 -15.76 -2.30
C ILE A 193 -26.07 -16.48 -1.11
N ILE A 194 -26.27 -15.78 0.01
CA ILE A 194 -26.95 -16.35 1.19
C ILE A 194 -28.38 -16.76 0.82
N GLY A 195 -29.12 -15.92 0.09
CA GLY A 195 -30.48 -16.24 -0.35
C GLY A 195 -30.54 -17.49 -1.24
N ILE A 196 -29.68 -17.57 -2.24
CA ILE A 196 -29.57 -18.72 -3.15
C ILE A 196 -29.17 -19.98 -2.36
N SER A 197 -28.24 -19.87 -1.43
CA SER A 197 -27.79 -20.99 -0.59
C SER A 197 -28.92 -21.53 0.29
N LEU A 198 -29.74 -20.64 0.87
CA LEU A 198 -30.90 -21.04 1.65
C LEU A 198 -31.97 -21.78 0.80
N ILE A 199 -32.26 -21.24 -0.38
CA ILE A 199 -33.20 -21.90 -1.32
C ILE A 199 -32.66 -23.26 -1.73
N SER A 200 -31.38 -23.36 -2.07
CA SER A 200 -30.73 -24.64 -2.43
C SER A 200 -30.79 -25.65 -1.28
N MET A 201 -30.55 -25.20 -0.06
CA MET A 201 -30.61 -26.05 1.14
C MET A 201 -32.05 -26.61 1.35
N VAL A 202 -33.07 -25.74 1.23
CA VAL A 202 -34.48 -26.17 1.35
C VAL A 202 -34.82 -27.18 0.25
N THR A 203 -34.46 -26.88 -1.01
CA THR A 203 -34.73 -27.77 -2.15
C THR A 203 -34.07 -29.14 -1.97
N MET A 204 -32.81 -29.16 -1.55
CA MET A 204 -32.07 -30.41 -1.30
C MET A 204 -32.67 -31.21 -0.16
N THR A 205 -33.12 -30.55 0.91
CA THR A 205 -33.77 -31.19 2.04
C THR A 205 -35.10 -31.78 1.60
N MET A 206 -35.93 -31.08 0.84
CA MET A 206 -37.21 -31.58 0.30
C MET A 206 -37.01 -32.79 -0.60
N THR A 207 -36.07 -32.73 -1.54
CA THR A 207 -35.73 -33.85 -2.43
C THR A 207 -35.25 -35.07 -1.63
N GLY A 208 -34.44 -34.85 -0.58
CA GLY A 208 -33.96 -35.88 0.32
C GLY A 208 -35.12 -36.56 1.10
N LEU A 209 -36.11 -35.78 1.52
CA LEU A 209 -37.31 -36.30 2.19
C LEU A 209 -38.15 -37.16 1.25
N ASP A 210 -38.38 -36.71 0.01
CA ASP A 210 -39.14 -37.47 -0.98
C ASP A 210 -38.49 -38.82 -1.28
N SER A 211 -37.18 -38.88 -1.38
CA SER A 211 -36.42 -40.10 -1.63
C SER A 211 -36.48 -41.10 -0.44
N ARG A 212 -36.71 -40.62 0.79
CA ARG A 212 -36.73 -41.40 2.04
C ARG A 212 -38.14 -41.66 2.56
N THR A 213 -39.20 -41.37 1.80
CA THR A 213 -40.59 -41.54 2.24
C THR A 213 -40.90 -42.96 2.69
N ARG A 214 -40.36 -44.00 2.04
CA ARG A 214 -40.52 -45.41 2.42
C ARG A 214 -39.88 -45.70 3.77
N GLU A 215 -38.70 -45.22 4.06
CA GLU A 215 -38.01 -45.40 5.35
C GLU A 215 -38.78 -44.72 6.48
N MET A 216 -39.28 -43.50 6.24
CA MET A 216 -40.09 -42.74 7.18
C MET A 216 -41.42 -43.47 7.51
N THR A 217 -42.02 -44.11 6.50
CA THR A 217 -43.25 -44.90 6.70
C THR A 217 -42.97 -46.11 7.57
N ILE A 218 -41.89 -46.82 7.38
CA ILE A 218 -41.48 -47.96 8.21
C ILE A 218 -41.24 -47.53 9.66
N LEU A 219 -40.51 -46.42 9.87
CA LEU A 219 -40.26 -45.90 11.22
C LEU A 219 -41.55 -45.49 11.93
N ARG A 220 -42.52 -44.90 11.21
CA ARG A 220 -43.85 -44.60 11.74
C ARG A 220 -44.64 -45.87 12.14
N ALA A 221 -44.58 -46.92 11.33
CA ALA A 221 -45.21 -48.20 11.64
C ALA A 221 -44.62 -48.87 12.90
N LEU A 222 -43.31 -48.58 13.17
CA LEU A 222 -42.61 -49.01 14.39
C LEU A 222 -42.87 -48.09 15.60
N GLY A 223 -43.73 -47.07 15.47
CA GLY A 223 -44.15 -46.21 16.58
C GLY A 223 -43.34 -44.92 16.73
N ALA A 224 -42.56 -44.52 15.73
CA ALA A 224 -41.88 -43.23 15.75
C ALA A 224 -42.88 -42.07 15.62
N THR A 225 -42.81 -41.12 16.56
CA THR A 225 -43.64 -39.91 16.52
C THR A 225 -43.12 -38.92 15.48
N PRO A 226 -43.99 -38.07 14.90
CA PRO A 226 -43.56 -37.03 13.93
C PRO A 226 -42.46 -36.12 14.46
N SER A 227 -42.46 -35.80 15.75
CA SER A 227 -41.45 -34.98 16.41
C SER A 227 -40.07 -35.66 16.46
N LYS A 228 -40.02 -36.98 16.64
CA LYS A 228 -38.76 -37.74 16.61
C LYS A 228 -38.15 -37.75 15.19
N LEU A 229 -38.99 -37.92 14.17
CA LEU A 229 -38.57 -37.88 12.77
C LEU A 229 -38.07 -36.49 12.37
N ALA A 230 -38.80 -35.45 12.75
CA ALA A 230 -38.37 -34.09 12.53
C ALA A 230 -37.02 -33.78 13.23
N GLY A 231 -36.88 -34.23 14.49
CA GLY A 231 -35.62 -34.05 15.23
C GLY A 231 -34.45 -34.78 14.58
N MET A 232 -34.64 -35.96 14.00
CA MET A 232 -33.60 -36.69 13.28
C MET A 232 -33.14 -35.95 12.03
N ILE A 233 -34.09 -35.40 11.25
CA ILE A 233 -33.76 -34.59 10.06
C ILE A 233 -33.06 -33.31 10.45
N MET A 234 -33.50 -32.62 11.49
CA MET A 234 -32.85 -31.41 11.99
C MET A 234 -31.42 -31.68 12.45
N MET A 235 -31.19 -32.81 13.12
CA MET A 235 -29.86 -33.21 13.57
C MET A 235 -28.93 -33.53 12.38
N GLU A 236 -29.42 -34.25 11.37
CA GLU A 236 -28.67 -34.53 10.13
C GLU A 236 -28.32 -33.25 9.41
N THR A 237 -29.26 -32.33 9.24
CA THR A 237 -29.02 -31.02 8.58
C THR A 237 -28.06 -30.17 9.38
N ALA A 238 -28.17 -30.15 10.69
CA ALA A 238 -27.23 -29.42 11.56
C ALA A 238 -25.80 -29.97 11.45
N LEU A 239 -25.65 -31.29 11.42
CA LEU A 239 -24.34 -31.94 11.28
C LEU A 239 -23.69 -31.61 9.94
N ILE A 240 -24.45 -31.71 8.84
CA ILE A 240 -23.98 -31.33 7.50
C ILE A 240 -23.58 -29.86 7.48
N SER A 241 -24.38 -28.98 8.09
CA SER A 241 -24.07 -27.54 8.15
C SER A 241 -22.77 -27.27 8.90
N VAL A 242 -22.53 -27.90 10.05
CA VAL A 242 -21.29 -27.74 10.82
C VAL A 242 -20.09 -28.22 10.02
N VAL A 243 -20.18 -29.37 9.38
CA VAL A 243 -19.09 -29.89 8.53
C VAL A 243 -18.80 -28.95 7.36
N SER A 244 -19.86 -28.48 6.68
CA SER A 244 -19.72 -27.55 5.54
C SER A 244 -19.10 -26.23 5.94
N ILE A 245 -19.51 -25.64 7.07
CA ILE A 245 -18.92 -24.40 7.60
C ILE A 245 -17.44 -24.60 7.95
N SER A 246 -17.13 -25.72 8.60
CA SER A 246 -15.74 -26.04 8.98
C SER A 246 -14.83 -26.19 7.74
N LEU A 247 -15.34 -26.89 6.71
CA LEU A 247 -14.64 -27.02 5.43
C LEU A 247 -14.47 -25.67 4.72
N ALA A 248 -15.50 -24.83 4.70
CA ALA A 248 -15.45 -23.51 4.09
C ALA A 248 -14.42 -22.61 4.76
N ILE A 249 -14.39 -22.59 6.11
CA ILE A 249 -13.38 -21.84 6.87
C ILE A 249 -11.98 -22.37 6.58
N GLY A 250 -11.80 -23.69 6.55
CA GLY A 250 -10.53 -24.33 6.24
C GLY A 250 -10.03 -23.97 4.83
N LEU A 251 -10.92 -24.00 3.84
CA LEU A 251 -10.60 -23.67 2.45
C LEU A 251 -10.23 -22.18 2.29
N VAL A 252 -11.00 -21.28 2.90
CA VAL A 252 -10.68 -19.83 2.89
C VAL A 252 -9.31 -19.57 3.52
N ARG A 253 -9.01 -20.23 4.65
CA ARG A 253 -7.71 -20.13 5.31
C ARG A 253 -6.55 -20.62 4.43
N LEU A 254 -6.73 -21.74 3.79
CA LEU A 254 -5.74 -22.33 2.91
C LEU A 254 -5.47 -21.44 1.69
N LEU A 255 -6.53 -20.88 1.09
CA LEU A 255 -6.42 -19.93 -0.01
C LEU A 255 -5.74 -18.64 0.42
N THR A 256 -6.12 -18.05 1.56
CA THR A 256 -5.49 -16.82 2.05
C THR A 256 -4.01 -17.04 2.38
N TRP A 257 -3.67 -18.18 2.98
CA TRP A 257 -2.27 -18.52 3.27
C TRP A 257 -1.45 -18.71 1.99
N GLY A 258 -1.99 -19.44 1.01
CA GLY A 258 -1.30 -19.70 -0.26
C GLY A 258 -1.17 -18.48 -1.18
N THR A 259 -2.04 -17.47 -1.02
CA THR A 259 -2.00 -16.24 -1.85
C THR A 259 -1.35 -15.06 -1.13
N ALA A 260 -1.09 -15.14 0.17
CA ALA A 260 -0.57 -14.03 0.98
C ALA A 260 0.75 -13.48 0.43
N ASP A 261 1.68 -14.35 0.05
CA ASP A 261 2.99 -13.94 -0.49
C ASP A 261 2.85 -13.29 -1.87
N ILE A 262 1.99 -13.81 -2.73
CA ILE A 262 1.74 -13.26 -4.06
C ILE A 262 1.11 -11.87 -3.95
N VAL A 263 0.11 -11.72 -3.08
CA VAL A 263 -0.57 -10.44 -2.88
C VAL A 263 0.36 -9.41 -2.22
N SER A 264 1.20 -9.83 -1.28
CA SER A 264 2.18 -8.93 -0.64
C SER A 264 3.20 -8.40 -1.63
N GLN A 265 3.68 -9.24 -2.56
CA GLN A 265 4.63 -8.84 -3.60
C GLN A 265 4.01 -7.91 -4.65
N TRP A 266 2.77 -8.17 -5.06
CA TRP A 266 2.10 -7.39 -6.11
C TRP A 266 1.45 -6.10 -5.60
N ALA A 267 0.78 -6.16 -4.46
CA ALA A 267 0.04 -5.03 -3.92
C ALA A 267 0.81 -4.22 -2.86
N GLY A 268 1.95 -4.74 -2.37
CA GLY A 268 2.70 -4.11 -1.29
C GLY A 268 1.92 -4.02 0.03
N ILE A 269 0.86 -4.83 0.18
CA ILE A 269 -0.01 -4.84 1.36
C ILE A 269 0.35 -6.09 2.17
N ARG A 270 0.83 -5.93 3.39
CA ARG A 270 0.98 -7.04 4.33
C ARG A 270 -0.40 -7.45 4.83
N MET A 271 -0.88 -8.62 4.41
CA MET A 271 -2.06 -9.21 5.00
C MET A 271 -1.68 -9.78 6.37
N GLU A 272 -2.01 -9.08 7.44
CA GLU A 272 -1.99 -9.69 8.76
C GLU A 272 -3.15 -10.70 8.86
N LEU A 273 -2.82 -11.98 9.00
CA LEU A 273 -3.78 -13.03 9.32
C LEU A 273 -4.19 -12.94 10.81
N SER A 274 -4.65 -11.78 11.26
CA SER A 274 -5.24 -11.68 12.59
C SER A 274 -6.62 -12.34 12.59
N TRP A 275 -6.81 -13.25 13.52
CA TRP A 275 -8.13 -13.79 13.83
C TRP A 275 -9.01 -12.65 14.31
N ILE A 276 -10.07 -12.30 13.55
CA ILE A 276 -11.11 -11.32 13.90
C ILE A 276 -10.52 -10.19 14.76
N ALA A 277 -10.24 -9.05 14.19
CA ALA A 277 -9.74 -7.92 14.95
C ALA A 277 -10.68 -7.72 16.15
N ALA A 278 -10.17 -7.90 17.36
CA ALA A 278 -10.95 -7.80 18.60
C ALA A 278 -11.62 -6.42 18.76
N ASP A 279 -11.19 -5.44 17.93
CA ASP A 279 -11.76 -4.10 17.88
C ASP A 279 -13.10 -4.00 17.12
N GLU A 280 -13.46 -4.96 16.26
CA GLU A 280 -14.78 -4.95 15.60
C GLU A 280 -15.93 -5.38 16.53
N LEU A 281 -15.62 -5.96 17.68
CA LEU A 281 -16.61 -6.37 18.69
C LEU A 281 -16.88 -5.32 19.77
N ARG A 282 -16.24 -4.14 19.72
CA ARG A 282 -16.59 -3.02 20.62
C ARG A 282 -17.74 -2.23 20.01
N PRO A 283 -18.94 -2.22 20.64
CA PRO A 283 -20.01 -1.34 20.23
C PRO A 283 -19.54 0.12 20.43
N ARG A 284 -19.69 0.94 19.38
CA ARG A 284 -19.49 2.38 19.43
C ARG A 284 -20.63 3.04 20.22
#